data_64da6c82f506a5187a96dea4faaed9b4
#
_entry.id   64da6c82f506a5187a96dea4faaed9b4
#
_cell.length_a   1.000
_cell.length_b   1.000
_cell.length_c   1.000
_cell.angle_alpha   90.00
_cell.angle_beta   90.00
_cell.angle_gamma   90.00
#
_symmetry.space_group_name_H-M   'P 1'
#
loop_
_entity.id
_entity.type
_entity.pdbx_description
1 polymer ?
#
loop_
_entity_poly.entity_id
_entity_poly.type
_entity_poly.pdbx_seq_one_letter_code
_entity_poly.pdbx_strand_id
1 'polypeptide(L)'
;MLVGTRYPTLAFHTGGVGQAEDGIPPQPFETFCYDSALTQAKIQDFNVVPYTSVLPPELYNNIVPVDKVSKFFKHGAVLEVIIAGNGACINEHRAIATGVGICWGKDKDGKLIGGWAAEYVEYFPTYIDDEIAKGHAEMWLNKSLNHELELRGVEKHSEFQLFHNYINITQQFAYCLTALGFLNFETADPVKL
;
A
#
# COMPACT_ATOMS: atom_id res chain seq x y z
N MET A 1 36.06 -2.77 2.28
CA MET A 1 34.74 -3.41 2.08
C MET A 1 33.85 -2.41 1.34
N LEU A 2 33.10 -2.85 0.33
CA LEU A 2 32.12 -2.02 -0.36
C LEU A 2 30.74 -2.31 0.26
N VAL A 3 30.03 -1.28 0.67
CA VAL A 3 28.66 -1.35 1.20
C VAL A 3 27.76 -0.56 0.26
N GLY A 4 26.72 -1.20 -0.26
CA GLY A 4 25.74 -0.57 -1.12
C GLY A 4 24.33 -0.88 -0.65
N THR A 5 23.41 0.04 -0.94
CA THR A 5 21.97 -0.14 -0.77
C THR A 5 21.29 -0.14 -2.13
N ARG A 6 20.12 -0.74 -2.24
CA ARG A 6 19.29 -0.67 -3.44
C ARG A 6 18.03 0.14 -3.16
N TYR A 7 17.49 0.75 -4.18
CA TYR A 7 16.26 1.53 -4.11
C TYR A 7 15.40 1.29 -5.35
N PRO A 8 14.07 1.31 -5.22
CA PRO A 8 13.17 1.13 -6.36
C PRO A 8 13.11 2.38 -7.24
N THR A 9 12.97 2.18 -8.55
CA THR A 9 12.83 3.27 -9.54
C THR A 9 11.49 3.26 -10.28
N LEU A 10 10.69 2.22 -10.06
CA LEU A 10 9.31 2.09 -10.56
C LEU A 10 8.44 1.49 -9.45
N ALA A 11 7.25 2.00 -9.28
CA ALA A 11 6.24 1.42 -8.40
C ALA A 11 4.89 1.30 -9.13
N PHE A 12 4.02 0.46 -8.59
CA PHE A 12 2.63 0.39 -9.04
C PHE A 12 1.69 0.37 -7.83
N HIS A 13 0.52 1.00 -7.99
CA HIS A 13 -0.54 0.89 -7.01
C HIS A 13 -1.55 -0.17 -7.43
N THR A 14 -2.11 -0.86 -6.44
CA THR A 14 -3.15 -1.87 -6.62
C THR A 14 -4.02 -1.98 -5.37
N GLY A 15 -5.15 -2.64 -5.51
CA GLY A 15 -6.01 -3.00 -4.41
C GLY A 15 -6.80 -4.27 -4.71
N GLY A 16 -7.22 -4.96 -3.68
CA GLY A 16 -8.00 -6.17 -3.83
C GLY A 16 -8.86 -6.45 -2.61
N VAL A 17 -9.94 -7.18 -2.85
CA VAL A 17 -10.87 -7.64 -1.81
C VAL A 17 -11.18 -9.12 -2.03
N GLY A 18 -11.43 -9.83 -0.94
CA GLY A 18 -11.83 -11.22 -0.98
C GLY A 18 -12.79 -11.55 0.14
N GLN A 19 -13.66 -12.51 -0.09
CA GLN A 19 -14.58 -13.05 0.91
C GLN A 19 -14.63 -14.57 0.83
N ALA A 20 -14.91 -15.22 1.95
CA ALA A 20 -15.05 -16.68 2.06
C ALA A 20 -16.00 -17.05 3.21
N GLU A 21 -16.74 -18.16 3.04
CA GLU A 21 -17.54 -18.74 4.12
C GLU A 21 -16.67 -19.54 5.11
N ASP A 22 -15.55 -20.12 4.62
CA ASP A 22 -14.63 -20.94 5.38
C ASP A 22 -13.31 -20.21 5.63
N GLY A 23 -12.63 -20.58 6.72
CA GLY A 23 -11.29 -20.09 7.07
C GLY A 23 -10.54 -21.11 7.91
N ILE A 24 -9.22 -21.05 7.91
CA ILE A 24 -8.35 -21.96 8.64
C ILE A 24 -7.87 -21.31 9.94
N PRO A 25 -8.23 -21.85 11.13
CA PRO A 25 -7.73 -21.33 12.41
C PRO A 25 -6.19 -21.41 12.50
N PRO A 26 -5.48 -20.52 13.23
CA PRO A 26 -6.05 -19.49 14.12
C PRO A 26 -6.42 -18.17 13.41
N GLN A 27 -6.07 -18.01 12.16
CA GLN A 27 -6.30 -16.77 11.40
C GLN A 27 -7.13 -17.06 10.15
N PRO A 28 -8.46 -17.17 10.29
CA PRO A 28 -9.31 -17.68 9.23
C PRO A 28 -9.38 -16.81 7.98
N PHE A 29 -8.99 -15.55 8.06
CA PHE A 29 -8.93 -14.63 6.93
C PHE A 29 -7.56 -14.60 6.21
N GLU A 30 -6.52 -15.29 6.68
CA GLU A 30 -5.21 -15.34 6.02
C GLU A 30 -5.14 -16.30 4.82
N THR A 31 -6.10 -17.22 4.71
CA THR A 31 -6.27 -18.07 3.55
C THR A 31 -7.50 -17.63 2.75
N PHE A 32 -7.98 -18.36 1.83
CA PHE A 32 -9.19 -18.13 1.01
C PHE A 32 -9.50 -16.64 0.68
N CYS A 33 -9.94 -15.84 1.65
CA CYS A 33 -10.29 -14.43 1.37
C CYS A 33 -9.04 -13.55 1.13
N TYR A 34 -7.91 -13.82 1.79
CA TYR A 34 -6.64 -13.14 1.47
C TYR A 34 -6.13 -13.50 0.09
N ASP A 35 -6.12 -14.79 -0.27
CA ASP A 35 -5.71 -15.25 -1.61
C ASP A 35 -6.61 -14.65 -2.70
N SER A 36 -7.93 -14.55 -2.43
CA SER A 36 -8.87 -13.88 -3.32
C SER A 36 -8.55 -12.38 -3.47
N ALA A 37 -8.20 -11.70 -2.37
CA ALA A 37 -7.80 -10.30 -2.41
C ALA A 37 -6.50 -10.09 -3.18
N LEU A 38 -5.49 -10.95 -2.99
CA LEU A 38 -4.23 -10.93 -3.78
C LEU A 38 -4.49 -11.18 -5.27
N THR A 39 -5.42 -12.09 -5.59
CA THR A 39 -5.81 -12.38 -6.97
C THR A 39 -6.46 -11.16 -7.63
N GLN A 40 -7.39 -10.50 -6.96
CA GLN A 40 -7.99 -9.28 -7.46
C GLN A 40 -6.97 -8.15 -7.62
N ALA A 41 -6.03 -8.04 -6.68
CA ALA A 41 -4.90 -7.10 -6.74
C ALA A 41 -3.85 -7.46 -7.80
N LYS A 42 -3.95 -8.62 -8.46
CA LYS A 42 -3.00 -9.15 -9.47
C LYS A 42 -1.59 -9.41 -8.92
N ILE A 43 -1.47 -9.74 -7.64
CA ILE A 43 -0.19 -10.02 -6.97
C ILE A 43 -0.15 -11.40 -6.28
N GLN A 44 -1.11 -12.27 -6.59
CA GLN A 44 -1.25 -13.60 -5.99
C GLN A 44 -0.05 -14.54 -6.22
N ASP A 45 0.74 -14.28 -7.25
CA ASP A 45 1.87 -15.14 -7.64
C ASP A 45 3.22 -14.69 -7.03
N PHE A 46 3.20 -13.71 -6.13
CA PHE A 46 4.39 -13.19 -5.47
C PHE A 46 4.57 -13.68 -4.03
N ASN A 47 5.83 -13.72 -3.60
CA ASN A 47 6.18 -13.70 -2.18
C ASN A 47 6.20 -12.24 -1.72
N VAL A 48 5.15 -11.81 -1.04
CA VAL A 48 4.97 -10.42 -0.62
C VAL A 48 5.80 -10.11 0.62
N VAL A 49 6.61 -9.04 0.57
CA VAL A 49 7.47 -8.58 1.68
C VAL A 49 7.12 -7.12 2.02
N PRO A 50 6.58 -6.85 3.22
CA PRO A 50 6.24 -5.48 3.62
C PRO A 50 7.48 -4.61 3.82
N TYR A 51 7.40 -3.37 3.37
CA TYR A 51 8.37 -2.30 3.61
C TYR A 51 7.81 -1.26 4.58
N THR A 52 8.72 -0.46 5.14
CA THR A 52 8.39 0.78 5.81
C THR A 52 8.16 1.90 4.78
N SER A 53 7.76 3.06 5.25
CA SER A 53 7.08 4.12 4.53
C SER A 53 7.99 5.09 3.74
N VAL A 54 9.28 4.80 3.50
CA VAL A 54 10.20 5.75 2.87
C VAL A 54 10.36 5.48 1.37
N LEU A 55 10.21 6.52 0.55
CA LEU A 55 10.24 6.46 -0.91
C LEU A 55 11.41 7.29 -1.46
N PRO A 56 12.23 6.73 -2.37
CA PRO A 56 13.29 7.47 -3.04
C PRO A 56 12.70 8.48 -4.04
N PRO A 57 13.42 9.60 -4.32
CA PRO A 57 12.93 10.63 -5.24
C PRO A 57 12.72 10.13 -6.68
N GLU A 58 13.38 9.05 -7.09
CA GLU A 58 13.25 8.40 -8.38
C GLU A 58 11.84 7.86 -8.65
N LEU A 59 11.07 7.60 -7.60
CA LEU A 59 9.66 7.17 -7.72
C LEU A 59 8.69 8.32 -8.00
N TYR A 60 9.11 9.57 -7.83
CA TYR A 60 8.27 10.71 -8.20
C TYR A 60 7.92 10.66 -9.69
N ASN A 61 6.64 10.66 -10.03
CA ASN A 61 6.10 10.44 -11.39
C ASN A 61 6.30 9.02 -11.97
N ASN A 62 6.83 8.07 -11.20
CA ASN A 62 7.07 6.68 -11.63
C ASN A 62 6.19 5.67 -10.86
N ILE A 63 4.98 6.09 -10.46
CA ILE A 63 3.96 5.23 -9.86
C ILE A 63 2.83 5.04 -10.87
N VAL A 64 2.56 3.80 -11.24
CA VAL A 64 1.59 3.46 -12.29
C VAL A 64 0.51 2.50 -11.75
N PRO A 65 -0.68 2.42 -12.39
CA PRO A 65 -1.64 1.36 -12.08
C PRO A 65 -1.05 -0.04 -12.38
N VAL A 66 -1.42 -1.04 -11.61
CA VAL A 66 -0.96 -2.45 -11.76
C VAL A 66 -1.16 -2.98 -13.18
N ASP A 67 -2.19 -2.57 -13.88
CA ASP A 67 -2.49 -3.00 -15.25
C ASP A 67 -1.41 -2.65 -16.27
N LYS A 68 -0.62 -1.63 -16.00
CA LYS A 68 0.50 -1.25 -16.86
C LYS A 68 1.67 -2.23 -16.77
N VAL A 69 1.81 -2.93 -15.65
CA VAL A 69 3.00 -3.74 -15.33
C VAL A 69 2.72 -5.21 -15.10
N SER A 70 1.47 -5.62 -14.81
CA SER A 70 1.12 -7.00 -14.44
C SER A 70 1.54 -8.05 -15.47
N LYS A 71 1.59 -7.71 -16.75
CA LYS A 71 2.06 -8.62 -17.82
C LYS A 71 3.54 -9.00 -17.73
N PHE A 72 4.33 -8.29 -16.90
CA PHE A 72 5.74 -8.57 -16.68
C PHE A 72 5.98 -9.35 -15.38
N PHE A 73 4.95 -9.62 -14.60
CA PHE A 73 5.06 -10.32 -13.34
C PHE A 73 5.51 -11.76 -13.55
N LYS A 74 6.34 -12.24 -12.64
CA LYS A 74 6.90 -13.58 -12.70
C LYS A 74 6.47 -14.37 -11.46
N HIS A 75 5.85 -15.50 -11.68
CA HIS A 75 5.45 -16.43 -10.62
C HIS A 75 6.61 -16.78 -9.69
N GLY A 76 6.37 -16.70 -8.39
CA GLY A 76 7.34 -16.99 -7.33
C GLY A 76 8.39 -15.89 -7.08
N ALA A 77 8.32 -14.76 -7.79
CA ALA A 77 9.19 -13.62 -7.49
C ALA A 77 8.89 -13.01 -6.12
N VAL A 78 9.86 -12.29 -5.55
CA VAL A 78 9.65 -11.47 -4.36
C VAL A 78 9.12 -10.11 -4.78
N LEU A 79 8.03 -9.67 -4.15
CA LEU A 79 7.46 -8.35 -4.31
C LEU A 79 7.56 -7.59 -2.98
N GLU A 80 8.34 -6.55 -2.99
CA GLU A 80 8.46 -5.62 -1.88
C GLU A 80 7.35 -4.57 -1.98
N VAL A 81 6.60 -4.36 -0.89
CA VAL A 81 5.39 -3.52 -0.91
C VAL A 81 5.25 -2.64 0.32
N ILE A 82 4.60 -1.50 0.18
CA ILE A 82 3.89 -0.83 1.26
C ILE A 82 2.44 -1.27 1.13
N ILE A 83 1.86 -1.86 2.17
CA ILE A 83 0.54 -2.50 2.10
C ILE A 83 -0.30 -2.18 3.34
N ALA A 84 -1.45 -1.60 3.11
CA ALA A 84 -2.54 -1.50 4.07
C ALA A 84 -3.52 -2.65 3.81
N GLY A 85 -3.66 -3.56 4.74
CA GLY A 85 -4.58 -4.68 4.55
C GLY A 85 -4.87 -5.41 5.84
N ASN A 86 -6.12 -5.86 5.98
CA ASN A 86 -6.50 -6.71 7.09
C ASN A 86 -7.79 -7.49 6.78
N GLY A 87 -8.03 -8.55 7.58
CA GLY A 87 -9.23 -9.35 7.53
C GLY A 87 -10.19 -9.06 8.67
N ALA A 88 -11.44 -9.44 8.49
CA ALA A 88 -12.48 -9.37 9.53
C ALA A 88 -13.54 -10.47 9.37
N CYS A 89 -14.24 -10.75 10.47
CA CYS A 89 -15.40 -11.62 10.52
C CYS A 89 -16.70 -10.79 10.46
N ILE A 90 -17.72 -11.33 9.77
CA ILE A 90 -19.03 -10.67 9.62
C ILE A 90 -19.72 -10.38 10.95
N ASN A 91 -19.43 -11.18 11.99
CA ASN A 91 -20.03 -11.00 13.32
C ASN A 91 -19.41 -9.83 14.11
N GLU A 92 -18.23 -9.34 13.70
CA GLU A 92 -17.52 -8.26 14.37
C GLU A 92 -17.69 -6.94 13.63
N HIS A 93 -17.61 -6.97 12.29
CA HIS A 93 -17.65 -5.78 11.45
C HIS A 93 -18.52 -6.00 10.22
N ARG A 94 -19.01 -4.91 9.62
CA ARG A 94 -19.83 -4.95 8.40
C ARG A 94 -19.09 -4.47 7.16
N ALA A 95 -18.02 -3.69 7.35
CA ALA A 95 -17.16 -3.29 6.26
C ALA A 95 -15.72 -3.07 6.73
N ILE A 96 -14.79 -3.14 5.79
CA ILE A 96 -13.38 -2.77 5.95
C ILE A 96 -13.04 -1.76 4.86
N ALA A 97 -12.35 -0.67 5.21
CA ALA A 97 -11.70 0.20 4.23
C ALA A 97 -10.19 0.23 4.48
N THR A 98 -9.44 0.31 3.40
CA THR A 98 -7.97 0.40 3.40
C THR A 98 -7.50 1.54 2.52
N GLY A 99 -6.31 2.06 2.76
CA GLY A 99 -5.73 3.07 1.91
C GLY A 99 -4.21 3.19 2.07
N VAL A 100 -3.56 3.61 1.00
CA VAL A 100 -2.15 4.03 0.99
C VAL A 100 -2.09 5.45 0.47
N GLY A 101 -1.47 6.32 1.24
CA GLY A 101 -1.22 7.71 0.86
C GLY A 101 0.26 7.98 0.67
N ILE A 102 0.60 8.92 -0.21
CA ILE A 102 1.97 9.30 -0.52
C ILE A 102 2.10 10.81 -0.48
N CYS A 103 3.12 11.31 0.22
CA CYS A 103 3.58 12.69 0.12
C CYS A 103 5.00 12.77 -0.42
N TRP A 104 5.32 13.89 -1.02
CA TRP A 104 6.65 14.21 -1.53
C TRP A 104 7.16 15.49 -0.87
N GLY A 105 8.41 15.43 -0.40
CA GLY A 105 9.05 16.54 0.27
C GLY A 105 10.14 17.20 -0.57
N LYS A 106 10.32 18.51 -0.39
CA LYS A 106 11.41 19.30 -0.98
C LYS A 106 12.20 20.01 0.11
N ASP A 107 13.46 20.27 -0.19
CA ASP A 107 14.32 21.09 0.66
C ASP A 107 14.04 22.59 0.48
N LYS A 108 14.81 23.42 1.18
CA LYS A 108 14.68 24.88 1.14
C LYS A 108 15.01 25.49 -0.22
N ASP A 109 15.75 24.77 -1.05
CA ASP A 109 16.11 25.19 -2.41
C ASP A 109 15.07 24.69 -3.45
N GLY A 110 14.01 24.02 -2.99
CA GLY A 110 12.93 23.48 -3.81
C GLY A 110 13.25 22.14 -4.47
N LYS A 111 14.39 21.53 -4.15
CA LYS A 111 14.79 20.24 -4.70
C LYS A 111 14.04 19.10 -4.02
N LEU A 112 13.48 18.19 -4.82
CA LEU A 112 12.84 16.96 -4.33
C LEU A 112 13.88 16.09 -3.60
N ILE A 113 13.57 15.71 -2.35
CA ILE A 113 14.46 14.90 -1.51
C ILE A 113 13.98 13.47 -1.32
N GLY A 114 12.69 13.20 -1.58
CA GLY A 114 12.06 11.89 -1.45
C GLY A 114 10.61 12.00 -1.08
N GLY A 115 10.00 10.86 -0.76
CA GLY A 115 8.61 10.76 -0.35
C GLY A 115 8.41 9.87 0.87
N TRP A 116 7.22 9.93 1.41
CA TRP A 116 6.77 9.08 2.51
C TRP A 116 5.37 8.59 2.22
N ALA A 117 5.11 7.35 2.61
CA ALA A 117 3.78 6.77 2.53
C ALA A 117 3.17 6.64 3.93
N ALA A 118 1.86 6.54 3.98
CA ALA A 118 1.08 6.20 5.16
C ALA A 118 0.07 5.13 4.78
N GLU A 119 -0.20 4.22 5.71
CA GLU A 119 -1.18 3.15 5.59
C GLU A 119 -2.40 3.45 6.47
N TYR A 120 -3.55 3.05 5.98
CA TYR A 120 -4.84 3.21 6.67
C TYR A 120 -5.64 1.93 6.58
N VAL A 121 -6.18 1.49 7.72
CA VAL A 121 -7.16 0.40 7.83
C VAL A 121 -8.22 0.82 8.83
N GLU A 122 -9.50 0.73 8.46
CA GLU A 122 -10.62 0.99 9.36
C GLU A 122 -11.73 -0.05 9.20
N TYR A 123 -12.36 -0.39 10.31
CA TYR A 123 -13.49 -1.29 10.39
C TYR A 123 -14.78 -0.53 10.70
N PHE A 124 -15.85 -0.88 10.00
CA PHE A 124 -17.14 -0.22 10.15
C PHE A 124 -18.19 -1.18 10.70
N PRO A 125 -19.02 -0.71 11.65
CA PRO A 125 -20.12 -1.50 12.20
C PRO A 125 -21.34 -1.60 11.27
N THR A 126 -21.33 -0.83 10.16
CA THR A 126 -22.40 -0.78 9.15
C THR A 126 -21.79 -0.94 7.76
N TYR A 127 -22.62 -1.22 6.76
CA TYR A 127 -22.23 -1.12 5.36
C TYR A 127 -21.91 0.33 5.00
N ILE A 128 -20.95 0.51 4.11
CA ILE A 128 -20.47 1.81 3.61
C ILE A 128 -20.49 1.83 2.08
N ASP A 129 -20.43 3.00 1.49
CA ASP A 129 -20.22 3.21 0.07
C ASP A 129 -18.79 3.75 -0.19
N ASP A 130 -18.47 3.96 -1.46
CA ASP A 130 -17.16 4.44 -1.89
C ASP A 130 -16.87 5.86 -1.35
N GLU A 131 -17.88 6.73 -1.24
CA GLU A 131 -17.70 8.10 -0.74
C GLU A 131 -17.30 8.09 0.74
N ILE A 132 -17.94 7.23 1.55
CA ILE A 132 -17.60 7.05 2.97
C ILE A 132 -16.19 6.49 3.10
N ALA A 133 -15.88 5.40 2.39
CA ALA A 133 -14.56 4.77 2.43
C ALA A 133 -13.45 5.76 2.03
N LYS A 134 -13.65 6.48 0.93
CA LYS A 134 -12.75 7.49 0.43
C LYS A 134 -12.57 8.65 1.41
N GLY A 135 -13.66 9.22 1.93
CA GLY A 135 -13.63 10.34 2.86
C GLY A 135 -12.86 10.04 4.15
N HIS A 136 -13.05 8.84 4.71
CA HIS A 136 -12.31 8.39 5.89
C HIS A 136 -10.82 8.17 5.57
N ALA A 137 -10.50 7.51 4.46
CA ALA A 137 -9.12 7.31 4.03
C ALA A 137 -8.42 8.67 3.79
N GLU A 138 -9.04 9.60 3.08
CA GLU A 138 -8.50 10.94 2.83
C GLU A 138 -8.25 11.70 4.14
N MET A 139 -9.18 11.65 5.08
CA MET A 139 -9.04 12.33 6.37
C MET A 139 -7.82 11.84 7.15
N TRP A 140 -7.69 10.53 7.32
CA TRP A 140 -6.61 9.96 8.12
C TRP A 140 -5.26 9.96 7.42
N LEU A 141 -5.21 9.68 6.12
CA LEU A 141 -3.98 9.73 5.34
C LEU A 141 -3.44 11.14 5.23
N ASN A 142 -4.28 12.15 4.97
CA ASN A 142 -3.86 13.54 4.95
C ASN A 142 -3.26 13.98 6.30
N LYS A 143 -3.85 13.58 7.41
CA LYS A 143 -3.34 13.88 8.75
C LYS A 143 -1.97 13.23 8.97
N SER A 144 -1.83 11.95 8.62
CA SER A 144 -0.57 11.21 8.76
C SER A 144 0.54 11.77 7.87
N LEU A 145 0.25 12.04 6.59
CA LEU A 145 1.23 12.56 5.63
C LEU A 145 1.70 13.98 5.96
N ASN A 146 0.82 14.85 6.48
CA ASN A 146 1.23 16.16 6.98
C ASN A 146 2.17 16.03 8.17
N HIS A 147 1.86 15.12 9.12
CA HIS A 147 2.74 14.84 10.25
C HIS A 147 4.12 14.32 9.81
N GLU A 148 4.17 13.46 8.77
CA GLU A 148 5.43 12.98 8.19
C GLU A 148 6.32 14.12 7.66
N LEU A 149 5.74 15.09 6.97
CA LEU A 149 6.46 16.27 6.49
C LEU A 149 6.94 17.17 7.64
N GLU A 150 6.06 17.44 8.61
CA GLU A 150 6.37 18.23 9.80
C GLU A 150 7.50 17.61 10.63
N LEU A 151 7.43 16.30 10.90
CA LEU A 151 8.43 15.56 11.66
C LEU A 151 9.83 15.67 11.06
N ARG A 152 9.92 15.77 9.74
CA ARG A 152 11.19 15.87 9.01
C ARG A 152 11.59 17.31 8.70
N GLY A 153 10.75 18.28 9.01
CA GLY A 153 11.00 19.69 8.74
C GLY A 153 11.15 20.02 7.25
N VAL A 154 10.40 19.33 6.41
CA VAL A 154 10.44 19.49 4.94
C VAL A 154 9.15 20.10 4.42
N GLU A 155 9.24 20.84 3.31
CA GLU A 155 8.09 21.41 2.64
C GLU A 155 7.42 20.39 1.70
N LYS A 156 6.10 20.50 1.59
CA LYS A 156 5.33 19.72 0.62
C LYS A 156 5.75 20.09 -0.82
N HIS A 157 6.06 19.07 -1.63
CA HIS A 157 6.48 19.26 -3.03
C HIS A 157 5.30 19.26 -4.00
N SER A 158 4.31 18.38 -3.78
CA SER A 158 3.12 18.21 -4.65
C SER A 158 1.90 17.81 -3.83
N GLU A 159 0.72 17.78 -4.45
CA GLU A 159 -0.47 17.23 -3.81
C GLU A 159 -0.26 15.75 -3.44
N PHE A 160 -0.92 15.32 -2.36
CA PHE A 160 -0.84 13.94 -1.91
C PHE A 160 -1.50 13.01 -2.93
N GLN A 161 -0.89 11.85 -3.14
CA GLN A 161 -1.47 10.77 -3.94
C GLN A 161 -2.14 9.80 -2.96
N LEU A 162 -3.45 9.55 -3.12
CA LEU A 162 -4.21 8.71 -2.22
C LEU A 162 -4.88 7.59 -3.01
N PHE A 163 -4.71 6.37 -2.53
CA PHE A 163 -5.33 5.16 -3.07
C PHE A 163 -6.14 4.52 -1.96
N HIS A 164 -7.37 4.12 -2.24
CA HIS A 164 -8.23 3.44 -1.27
C HIS A 164 -8.91 2.24 -1.88
N ASN A 165 -9.41 1.37 -1.02
CA ASN A 165 -10.26 0.25 -1.36
C ASN A 165 -11.20 -0.04 -0.18
N TYR A 166 -12.31 -0.73 -0.43
CA TYR A 166 -13.22 -1.14 0.64
C TYR A 166 -13.98 -2.40 0.26
N ILE A 167 -14.54 -3.07 1.26
CA ILE A 167 -15.45 -4.20 1.09
C ILE A 167 -16.56 -4.17 2.14
N ASN A 168 -17.78 -4.40 1.72
CA ASN A 168 -18.89 -4.75 2.58
C ASN A 168 -18.90 -6.26 2.81
N ILE A 169 -18.87 -6.68 4.06
CA ILE A 169 -18.75 -8.09 4.45
C ILE A 169 -20.10 -8.76 4.34
N THR A 170 -20.21 -9.73 3.44
CA THR A 170 -21.45 -10.50 3.17
C THR A 170 -21.27 -12.00 3.37
N GLN A 171 -20.04 -12.49 3.53
CA GLN A 171 -19.67 -13.86 3.90
C GLN A 171 -19.02 -13.89 5.28
N GLN A 172 -18.76 -15.08 5.82
CA GLN A 172 -18.22 -15.25 7.17
C GLN A 172 -16.91 -14.47 7.40
N PHE A 173 -16.02 -14.49 6.42
CA PHE A 173 -14.72 -13.83 6.46
C PHE A 173 -14.52 -12.93 5.25
N ALA A 174 -13.80 -11.82 5.44
CA ALA A 174 -13.41 -10.92 4.37
C ALA A 174 -11.98 -10.41 4.58
N TYR A 175 -11.35 -10.02 3.50
CA TYR A 175 -10.06 -9.32 3.50
C TYR A 175 -10.12 -8.14 2.53
N CYS A 176 -9.52 -7.01 2.92
CA CYS A 176 -9.38 -5.84 2.07
C CYS A 176 -7.93 -5.38 2.09
N LEU A 177 -7.37 -5.02 0.94
CA LEU A 177 -6.03 -4.47 0.85
C LEU A 177 -5.91 -3.35 -0.18
N THR A 178 -4.98 -2.43 0.10
CA THR A 178 -4.44 -1.43 -0.83
C THR A 178 -2.92 -1.49 -0.74
N ALA A 179 -2.22 -1.52 -1.87
CA ALA A 179 -0.77 -1.70 -1.89
C ALA A 179 -0.05 -0.81 -2.91
N LEU A 180 1.19 -0.48 -2.57
CA LEU A 180 2.20 0.10 -3.46
C LEU A 180 3.33 -0.93 -3.61
N GLY A 181 3.42 -1.58 -4.75
CA GLY A 181 4.46 -2.58 -5.06
C GLY A 181 5.65 -1.94 -5.77
N PHE A 182 6.87 -2.41 -5.45
CA PHE A 182 8.11 -1.87 -5.97
C PHE A 182 8.72 -2.75 -7.04
N LEU A 183 9.20 -2.12 -8.11
CA LEU A 183 9.85 -2.75 -9.25
C LEU A 183 11.14 -1.99 -9.64
N ASN A 184 11.95 -2.64 -10.48
CA ASN A 184 13.13 -2.03 -11.09
C ASN A 184 14.07 -1.37 -10.07
N PHE A 185 14.82 -2.20 -9.35
CA PHE A 185 15.76 -1.71 -8.34
C PHE A 185 17.09 -1.32 -8.97
N GLU A 186 17.61 -0.17 -8.56
CA GLU A 186 18.98 0.27 -8.80
C GLU A 186 19.81 0.20 -7.52
N THR A 187 21.11 0.12 -7.68
CA THR A 187 22.06 0.09 -6.55
C THR A 187 22.65 1.49 -6.39
N ALA A 188 22.57 2.04 -5.18
CA ALA A 188 23.27 3.27 -4.85
C ALA A 188 24.80 3.06 -4.95
N ASP A 189 25.53 4.13 -5.27
CA ASP A 189 26.98 4.09 -5.34
C ASP A 189 27.59 3.49 -4.08
N PRO A 190 28.46 2.48 -4.18
CA PRO A 190 29.01 1.82 -3.03
C PRO A 190 29.92 2.74 -2.23
N VAL A 191 29.70 2.79 -0.91
CA VAL A 191 30.58 3.50 0.01
C VAL A 191 31.85 2.69 0.24
N LYS A 192 33.00 3.30 0.02
CA LYS A 192 34.30 2.72 0.41
C LYS A 192 34.54 3.04 1.89
N LEU A 193 34.58 1.99 2.70
CA LEU A 193 34.97 2.05 4.11
C LEU A 193 36.48 1.81 4.25
#